data_a1d53db30cfeeff7c0fa8468d6408d3c
#
_entry.id   a1d53db30cfeeff7c0fa8468d6408d3c
#
_cell.length_a   1.000
_cell.length_b   1.000
_cell.length_c   1.000
_cell.angle_alpha   90.00
_cell.angle_beta   90.00
_cell.angle_gamma   90.00
#
_symmetry.space_group_name_H-M   'P 1'
#
loop_
_entity.id
_entity.type
_entity.pdbx_description
1 polymer ?
#
loop_
_entity_poly.entity_id
_entity_poly.type
_entity_poly.pdbx_seq_one_letter_code
_entity_poly.pdbx_strand_id
1 'polypeptide(L)'
;NLLFSSLDRFMDCVDKIYEFRVLGGDPFMNKDMYKVVNKLVSYNKTEKVIVYTNGRIVPKGPNLDCLKNKKVILDMTNYGTISNNHQQIVKVCEENNISYSESLTTVWQDCGEILPKQNRSELEKKRKFIDCCNSDQLSLLKGKLYRCPFSANGENLKAIPFNKDDQVDLSDQN
;
A
#
# COMPACT_ATOMS: atom_id res chain seq x y z
N ASN A 1 -3.19 11.52 15.86
CA ASN A 1 -2.26 10.74 15.03
C ASN A 1 -2.33 11.26 13.59
N LEU A 2 -1.21 11.79 13.09
CA LEU A 2 -1.12 12.42 11.75
C LEU A 2 -1.71 11.53 10.63
N LEU A 3 -1.44 10.22 10.65
CA LEU A 3 -1.98 9.30 9.64
C LEU A 3 -3.52 9.30 9.66
N PHE A 4 -4.14 9.23 10.82
CA PHE A 4 -5.59 9.14 10.90
C PHE A 4 -6.27 10.45 10.52
N SER A 5 -5.72 11.61 10.95
CA SER A 5 -6.25 12.90 10.52
C SER A 5 -6.09 13.13 9.00
N SER A 6 -4.98 12.65 8.41
CA SER A 6 -4.79 12.71 6.96
C SER A 6 -5.75 11.80 6.20
N LEU A 7 -6.02 10.60 6.74
CA LEU A 7 -7.03 9.70 6.18
C LEU A 7 -8.44 10.32 6.24
N ASP A 8 -8.82 10.94 7.36
CA ASP A 8 -10.11 11.58 7.49
C ASP A 8 -10.28 12.69 6.44
N ARG A 9 -9.29 13.57 6.29
CA ARG A 9 -9.30 14.62 5.26
C ARG A 9 -9.34 14.08 3.83
N PHE A 10 -8.56 13.05 3.55
CA PHE A 10 -8.58 12.40 2.25
C PHE A 10 -9.99 11.84 1.94
N MET A 11 -10.62 11.19 2.92
CA MET A 11 -11.95 10.63 2.76
C MET A 11 -13.05 11.69 2.60
N ASP A 12 -12.83 12.91 3.10
CA ASP A 12 -13.73 14.04 2.85
C ASP A 12 -13.69 14.49 1.37
N CYS A 13 -12.55 14.36 0.72
CA CYS A 13 -12.31 14.81 -0.66
C CYS A 13 -12.68 13.79 -1.75
N VAL A 14 -13.07 12.56 -1.39
CA VAL A 14 -13.34 11.48 -2.35
C VAL A 14 -14.75 10.93 -2.16
N ASP A 15 -15.37 10.47 -3.23
CA ASP A 15 -16.69 9.84 -3.15
C ASP A 15 -16.61 8.35 -2.81
N LYS A 16 -15.57 7.65 -3.33
CA LYS A 16 -15.43 6.22 -3.19
C LYS A 16 -13.97 5.80 -3.33
N ILE A 17 -13.56 4.82 -2.51
CA ILE A 17 -12.29 4.12 -2.62
C ILE A 17 -12.56 2.65 -2.87
N TYR A 18 -12.13 2.17 -4.03
CA TYR A 18 -12.27 0.76 -4.37
C TYR A 18 -11.34 -0.12 -3.54
N GLU A 19 -10.11 0.36 -3.32
CA GLU A 19 -9.08 -0.45 -2.70
C GLU A 19 -8.10 0.42 -1.91
N PHE A 20 -7.96 0.14 -0.62
CA PHE A 20 -6.81 0.56 0.16
C PHE A 20 -5.79 -0.57 0.24
N ARG A 21 -4.51 -0.23 0.02
CA ARG A 21 -3.39 -1.16 0.15
C ARG A 21 -2.59 -0.84 1.42
N VAL A 22 -2.52 -1.79 2.33
CA VAL A 22 -1.69 -1.70 3.52
C VAL A 22 -0.38 -2.42 3.22
N LEU A 23 0.64 -1.63 2.99
CA LEU A 23 1.98 -2.06 2.59
C LEU A 23 3.00 -1.69 3.67
N GLY A 24 4.18 -2.25 3.57
CA GLY A 24 5.33 -1.95 4.40
C GLY A 24 6.50 -2.83 3.96
N GLY A 25 7.49 -3.04 4.80
CA GLY A 25 8.39 -4.17 4.63
C GLY A 25 7.61 -5.48 4.80
N ASP A 26 6.94 -5.64 5.93
CA ASP A 26 5.81 -6.55 6.16
C ASP A 26 4.89 -5.87 7.18
N PRO A 27 3.59 -5.69 6.92
CA PRO A 27 2.66 -5.01 7.82
C PRO A 27 2.58 -5.64 9.22
N PHE A 28 2.78 -6.95 9.33
CA PHE A 28 2.72 -7.66 10.63
C PHE A 28 3.92 -7.39 11.54
N MET A 29 4.97 -6.73 11.06
CA MET A 29 6.04 -6.18 11.92
C MET A 29 5.51 -5.04 12.80
N ASN A 30 4.47 -4.35 12.36
CA ASN A 30 3.81 -3.32 13.13
C ASN A 30 2.71 -3.94 14.01
N LYS A 31 2.95 -3.99 15.31
CA LYS A 31 1.96 -4.52 16.29
C LYS A 31 0.64 -3.73 16.32
N ASP A 32 0.64 -2.49 15.83
CA ASP A 32 -0.52 -1.61 15.77
C ASP A 32 -1.17 -1.53 14.37
N MET A 33 -0.79 -2.41 13.43
CA MET A 33 -1.35 -2.45 12.07
C MET A 33 -2.86 -2.58 12.08
N TYR A 34 -3.42 -3.36 12.99
CA TYR A 34 -4.87 -3.53 13.14
C TYR A 34 -5.63 -2.20 13.34
N LYS A 35 -5.01 -1.20 13.98
CA LYS A 35 -5.62 0.13 14.15
C LYS A 35 -5.82 0.83 12.81
N VAL A 36 -4.86 0.66 11.90
CA VAL A 36 -4.94 1.21 10.54
C VAL A 36 -6.02 0.48 9.76
N VAL A 37 -6.01 -0.85 9.74
CA VAL A 37 -7.02 -1.65 9.03
C VAL A 37 -8.42 -1.34 9.55
N ASN A 38 -8.64 -1.31 10.87
CA ASN A 38 -9.93 -1.00 11.45
C ASN A 38 -10.41 0.42 11.09
N LYS A 39 -9.50 1.40 11.04
CA LYS A 39 -9.83 2.75 10.59
C LYS A 39 -10.25 2.75 9.11
N LEU A 40 -9.53 2.05 8.24
CA LEU A 40 -9.84 1.99 6.80
C LEU A 40 -11.19 1.33 6.51
N VAL A 41 -11.50 0.22 7.20
CA VAL A 41 -12.79 -0.49 7.00
C VAL A 41 -13.97 0.27 7.61
N SER A 42 -13.74 1.18 8.57
CA SER A 42 -14.79 1.99 9.18
C SER A 42 -15.37 3.05 8.25
N TYR A 43 -14.67 3.42 7.18
CA TYR A 43 -15.19 4.36 6.20
C TYR A 43 -16.22 3.67 5.28
N ASN A 44 -17.41 4.26 5.20
CA ASN A 44 -18.48 3.74 4.32
C ASN A 44 -18.10 3.77 2.85
N LYS A 45 -17.25 4.74 2.47
CA LYS A 45 -16.75 4.93 1.10
C LYS A 45 -15.70 3.89 0.69
N THR A 46 -15.17 3.07 1.61
CA THR A 46 -14.18 2.03 1.34
C THR A 46 -14.87 0.72 0.95
N GLU A 47 -14.51 0.17 -0.22
CA GLU A 47 -15.00 -1.15 -0.64
C GLU A 47 -14.16 -2.28 -0.06
N LYS A 48 -12.84 -2.23 -0.25
CA LYS A 48 -11.94 -3.27 0.26
C LYS A 48 -10.62 -2.69 0.78
N VAL A 49 -10.00 -3.45 1.66
CA VAL A 49 -8.66 -3.20 2.21
C VAL A 49 -7.82 -4.44 1.96
N ILE A 50 -6.71 -4.30 1.25
CA ILE A 50 -5.77 -5.40 1.01
C ILE A 50 -4.54 -5.20 1.89
N VAL A 51 -4.23 -6.22 2.68
CA VAL A 51 -3.02 -6.27 3.50
C VAL A 51 -2.02 -7.18 2.79
N TYR A 52 -0.88 -6.62 2.38
CA TYR A 52 0.16 -7.36 1.65
C TYR A 52 1.21 -7.90 2.60
N THR A 53 1.46 -9.21 2.56
CA THR A 53 2.51 -9.86 3.36
C THR A 53 3.45 -10.70 2.49
N ASN A 54 4.69 -10.80 2.94
CA ASN A 54 5.70 -11.67 2.32
C ASN A 54 5.69 -13.10 2.88
N GLY A 55 4.71 -13.47 3.70
CA GLY A 55 4.56 -14.83 4.22
C GLY A 55 5.56 -15.22 5.31
N ARG A 56 6.25 -14.27 5.94
CA ARG A 56 7.22 -14.55 7.01
C ARG A 56 6.64 -14.49 8.41
N ILE A 57 5.63 -13.68 8.63
CA ILE A 57 5.08 -13.41 9.96
C ILE A 57 3.64 -13.90 10.01
N VAL A 58 3.38 -14.87 10.88
CA VAL A 58 2.02 -15.35 11.13
C VAL A 58 1.25 -14.31 11.94
N PRO A 59 0.13 -13.78 11.43
CA PRO A 59 -0.67 -12.80 12.17
C PRO A 59 -1.23 -13.41 13.46
N LYS A 60 -1.26 -12.61 14.54
CA LYS A 60 -1.74 -13.02 15.86
C LYS A 60 -2.49 -11.89 16.54
N GLY A 61 -3.36 -12.24 17.50
CA GLY A 61 -4.10 -11.27 18.33
C GLY A 61 -4.85 -10.24 17.49
N PRO A 62 -4.82 -8.95 17.86
CA PRO A 62 -5.57 -7.90 17.15
C PRO A 62 -5.24 -7.79 15.66
N ASN A 63 -3.99 -8.09 15.24
CA ASN A 63 -3.61 -8.11 13.83
C ASN A 63 -4.25 -9.27 13.05
N LEU A 64 -4.53 -10.41 13.71
CA LEU A 64 -5.32 -11.48 13.12
C LEU A 64 -6.81 -11.12 13.11
N ASP A 65 -7.32 -10.56 14.20
CA ASP A 65 -8.74 -10.28 14.33
C ASP A 65 -9.25 -9.26 13.32
N CYS A 66 -8.46 -8.24 13.00
CA CYS A 66 -8.84 -7.25 11.98
C CYS A 66 -8.97 -7.85 10.57
N LEU A 67 -8.29 -8.97 10.27
CA LEU A 67 -8.37 -9.64 8.97
C LEU A 67 -9.71 -10.40 8.77
N LYS A 68 -10.46 -10.66 9.82
CA LYS A 68 -11.79 -11.33 9.76
C LYS A 68 -12.89 -10.42 9.20
N ASN A 69 -12.61 -9.13 9.01
CA ASN A 69 -13.58 -8.22 8.44
C ASN A 69 -13.80 -8.52 6.95
N LYS A 70 -15.06 -8.57 6.51
CA LYS A 70 -15.45 -8.92 5.13
C LYS A 70 -14.88 -8.02 4.04
N LYS A 71 -14.49 -6.78 4.40
CA LYS A 71 -13.81 -5.86 3.47
C LYS A 71 -12.32 -6.12 3.36
N VAL A 72 -11.73 -6.98 4.20
CA VAL A 72 -10.28 -7.21 4.26
C VAL A 72 -9.91 -8.46 3.47
N ILE A 73 -8.86 -8.36 2.69
CA ILE A 73 -8.23 -9.47 1.98
C ILE A 73 -6.75 -9.49 2.37
N LEU A 74 -6.24 -10.64 2.76
CA LEU A 74 -4.81 -10.85 2.95
C LEU A 74 -4.20 -11.31 1.62
N ASP A 75 -3.35 -10.48 1.02
CA ASP A 75 -2.59 -10.86 -0.18
C ASP A 75 -1.20 -11.33 0.21
N MET A 76 -0.90 -12.58 -0.10
CA MET A 76 0.38 -13.22 0.24
C MET A 76 1.24 -13.37 -1.01
N THR A 77 2.39 -12.69 -1.02
CA THR A 77 3.39 -12.91 -2.04
C THR A 77 4.38 -13.98 -1.58
N ASN A 78 4.40 -15.10 -2.29
CA ASN A 78 5.31 -16.20 -2.00
C ASN A 78 6.65 -15.98 -2.69
N TYR A 79 7.71 -15.79 -1.90
CA TYR A 79 9.11 -15.66 -2.33
C TYR A 79 9.92 -16.94 -2.10
N GLY A 80 9.27 -18.10 -2.16
CA GLY A 80 9.92 -19.38 -1.93
C GLY A 80 10.43 -19.54 -0.50
N THR A 81 11.70 -19.82 -0.33
CA THR A 81 12.33 -20.06 0.99
C THR A 81 12.27 -18.87 1.94
N ILE A 82 12.08 -17.66 1.41
CA ILE A 82 11.93 -16.45 2.23
C ILE A 82 10.55 -16.44 2.94
N SER A 83 9.52 -16.94 2.28
CA SER A 83 8.15 -17.02 2.78
C SER A 83 7.92 -18.28 3.63
N ASN A 84 8.77 -18.48 4.64
CA ASN A 84 8.89 -19.75 5.39
C ASN A 84 7.64 -20.11 6.25
N ASN A 85 6.74 -19.15 6.50
CA ASN A 85 5.50 -19.38 7.24
C ASN A 85 4.24 -19.37 6.36
N HIS A 86 4.42 -19.36 5.04
CA HIS A 86 3.33 -19.22 4.08
C HIS A 86 2.20 -20.25 4.31
N GLN A 87 2.52 -21.55 4.38
CA GLN A 87 1.53 -22.60 4.60
C GLN A 87 0.82 -22.46 5.96
N GLN A 88 1.54 -22.01 7.00
CA GLN A 88 0.93 -21.78 8.31
C GLN A 88 -0.06 -20.61 8.27
N ILE A 89 0.25 -19.56 7.48
CA ILE A 89 -0.65 -18.41 7.31
C ILE A 89 -1.91 -18.86 6.56
N VAL A 90 -1.78 -19.66 5.49
CA VAL A 90 -2.93 -20.22 4.76
C VAL A 90 -3.85 -20.96 5.73
N LYS A 91 -3.29 -21.88 6.51
CA LYS A 91 -4.06 -22.63 7.53
C LYS A 91 -4.79 -21.71 8.52
N VAL A 92 -4.10 -20.67 9.01
CA VAL A 92 -4.72 -19.67 9.91
C VAL A 92 -5.86 -18.92 9.22
N CYS A 93 -5.72 -18.57 7.93
CA CYS A 93 -6.79 -17.93 7.18
C CYS A 93 -8.01 -18.83 7.02
N GLU A 94 -7.82 -20.10 6.66
CA GLU A 94 -8.88 -21.08 6.53
C GLU A 94 -9.62 -21.33 7.85
N GLU A 95 -8.88 -21.56 8.95
CA GLU A 95 -9.43 -21.79 10.29
C GLU A 95 -10.22 -20.58 10.82
N ASN A 96 -9.93 -19.37 10.35
CA ASN A 96 -10.59 -18.14 10.81
C ASN A 96 -11.54 -17.53 9.78
N ASN A 97 -11.80 -18.19 8.64
CA ASN A 97 -12.62 -17.70 7.53
C ASN A 97 -12.16 -16.32 7.01
N ILE A 98 -10.84 -16.12 6.91
CA ILE A 98 -10.22 -14.91 6.39
C ILE A 98 -10.11 -15.04 4.87
N SER A 99 -10.55 -14.01 4.14
CA SER A 99 -10.35 -13.93 2.70
C SER A 99 -8.88 -13.69 2.39
N TYR A 100 -8.30 -14.53 1.52
CA TYR A 100 -6.91 -14.38 1.12
C TYR A 100 -6.69 -14.66 -0.36
N SER A 101 -5.61 -14.15 -0.91
CA SER A 101 -5.06 -14.44 -2.24
C SER A 101 -3.58 -14.76 -2.12
N GLU A 102 -3.08 -15.52 -3.09
CA GLU A 102 -1.69 -15.93 -3.16
C GLU A 102 -1.11 -15.59 -4.53
N SER A 103 0.09 -15.05 -4.54
CA SER A 103 0.86 -14.80 -5.75
C SER A 103 2.27 -15.35 -5.63
N LEU A 104 2.78 -15.94 -6.71
CA LEU A 104 4.16 -16.34 -6.82
C LEU A 104 4.93 -15.25 -7.57
N THR A 105 5.91 -14.63 -6.93
CA THR A 105 6.75 -13.62 -7.59
C THR A 105 8.04 -14.27 -8.05
N THR A 106 8.21 -14.33 -9.37
CA THR A 106 9.43 -14.82 -10.02
C THR A 106 10.30 -13.71 -10.58
N VAL A 107 9.71 -12.53 -10.78
CA VAL A 107 10.40 -11.36 -11.36
C VAL A 107 9.91 -10.08 -10.68
N TRP A 108 10.80 -9.10 -10.60
CA TRP A 108 10.46 -7.74 -10.18
C TRP A 108 10.32 -6.85 -11.40
N GLN A 109 9.30 -6.00 -11.39
CA GLN A 109 9.17 -4.99 -12.44
C GLN A 109 10.17 -3.87 -12.20
N ASP A 110 10.89 -3.48 -13.24
CA ASP A 110 11.73 -2.28 -13.23
C ASP A 110 10.84 -1.03 -13.28
N CYS A 111 10.66 -0.38 -12.14
CA CYS A 111 9.88 0.87 -12.03
C CYS A 111 10.68 2.11 -12.47
N GLY A 112 11.93 1.93 -12.93
CA GLY A 112 12.82 2.99 -13.38
C GLY A 112 13.95 3.31 -12.39
N GLU A 113 14.85 4.14 -12.81
CA GLU A 113 16.01 4.57 -12.04
C GLU A 113 15.71 5.86 -11.27
N ILE A 114 16.34 6.02 -10.10
CA ILE A 114 16.29 7.25 -9.29
C ILE A 114 17.03 8.40 -10.00
N LEU A 115 18.04 8.07 -10.82
CA LEU A 115 18.83 9.06 -11.52
C LEU A 115 18.01 9.77 -12.62
N PRO A 116 18.02 11.10 -12.67
CA PRO A 116 17.35 11.86 -13.72
C PRO A 116 17.88 11.46 -15.09
N LYS A 117 17.05 10.82 -15.91
CA LYS A 117 17.38 10.62 -17.32
C LYS A 117 17.01 11.88 -18.09
N GLN A 118 18.00 12.67 -18.41
CA GLN A 118 17.86 13.80 -19.31
C GLN A 118 17.59 13.28 -20.73
N ASN A 119 16.81 14.03 -21.51
CA ASN A 119 16.55 13.78 -22.94
C ASN A 119 15.53 12.67 -23.29
N ARG A 120 14.58 12.32 -22.42
CA ARG A 120 13.42 11.53 -22.85
C ARG A 120 12.44 12.40 -23.63
N SER A 121 12.02 11.91 -24.80
CA SER A 121 10.92 12.51 -25.54
C SER A 121 9.61 12.41 -24.74
N GLU A 122 8.65 13.29 -25.01
CA GLU A 122 7.32 13.23 -24.38
C GLU A 122 6.59 11.89 -24.65
N LEU A 123 6.82 11.30 -25.81
CA LEU A 123 6.26 10.01 -26.18
C LEU A 123 6.82 8.88 -25.30
N GLU A 124 8.13 8.89 -25.00
CA GLU A 124 8.76 7.91 -24.11
C GLU A 124 8.27 8.08 -22.67
N LYS A 125 8.13 9.32 -22.18
CA LYS A 125 7.58 9.63 -20.87
C LYS A 125 6.15 9.07 -20.74
N LYS A 126 5.31 9.35 -21.75
CA LYS A 126 3.93 8.88 -21.80
C LYS A 126 3.83 7.36 -21.80
N ARG A 127 4.66 6.67 -22.60
CA ARG A 127 4.71 5.20 -22.63
C ARG A 127 5.11 4.63 -21.27
N LYS A 128 6.20 5.12 -20.67
CA LYS A 128 6.62 4.68 -19.34
C LYS A 128 5.57 4.88 -18.27
N PHE A 129 4.80 5.97 -18.35
CA PHE A 129 3.70 6.19 -17.41
C PHE A 129 2.55 5.20 -17.64
N ILE A 130 2.16 4.93 -18.87
CA ILE A 130 1.09 3.98 -19.21
C ILE A 130 1.47 2.55 -18.79
N ASP A 131 2.72 2.17 -19.03
CA ASP A 131 3.23 0.83 -18.75
C ASP A 131 3.61 0.63 -17.26
N CYS A 132 3.53 1.68 -16.43
CA CYS A 132 3.89 1.61 -15.03
C CYS A 132 2.80 0.91 -14.20
N CYS A 133 3.17 -0.10 -13.43
CA CYS A 133 2.26 -0.81 -12.52
C CYS A 133 1.65 0.06 -11.42
N ASN A 134 2.18 1.27 -11.20
CA ASN A 134 1.68 2.23 -10.21
C ASN A 134 0.99 3.45 -10.84
N SER A 135 0.65 3.40 -12.14
CA SER A 135 0.07 4.54 -12.86
C SER A 135 -1.30 4.98 -12.32
N ASP A 136 -2.04 4.07 -11.69
CA ASP A 136 -3.38 4.26 -11.12
C ASP A 136 -3.40 4.32 -9.58
N GLN A 137 -2.22 4.33 -8.96
CA GLN A 137 -2.10 4.30 -7.50
C GLN A 137 -1.73 5.65 -6.92
N LEU A 138 -2.26 5.93 -5.73
CA LEU A 138 -1.85 7.06 -4.90
C LEU A 138 -1.22 6.55 -3.61
N SER A 139 -0.34 7.36 -3.00
CA SER A 139 0.31 7.03 -1.75
C SER A 139 0.18 8.14 -0.74
N LEU A 140 -0.35 7.82 0.43
CA LEU A 140 -0.44 8.74 1.56
C LEU A 140 0.79 8.56 2.46
N LEU A 141 1.60 9.60 2.59
CA LEU A 141 2.78 9.62 3.45
C LEU A 141 2.91 10.96 4.17
N LYS A 142 2.97 10.93 5.51
CA LYS A 142 3.19 12.13 6.36
C LYS A 142 2.23 13.29 6.07
N GLY A 143 0.96 12.99 5.81
CA GLY A 143 -0.07 14.01 5.56
C GLY A 143 -0.14 14.51 4.11
N LYS A 144 0.66 13.93 3.23
CA LYS A 144 0.72 14.30 1.82
C LYS A 144 0.31 13.12 0.93
N LEU A 145 -0.41 13.43 -0.12
CA LEU A 145 -0.83 12.47 -1.13
C LEU A 145 0.08 12.59 -2.35
N TYR A 146 0.73 11.50 -2.70
CA TYR A 146 1.67 11.38 -3.81
C TYR A 146 1.10 10.55 -4.94
N ARG A 147 1.62 10.75 -6.14
CA ARG A 147 1.21 10.01 -7.32
C ARG A 147 1.51 8.52 -7.25
N CYS A 148 2.56 8.12 -6.55
CA CYS A 148 2.90 6.71 -6.39
C CYS A 148 3.80 6.48 -5.15
N PRO A 149 3.97 5.23 -4.69
CA PRO A 149 4.87 4.90 -3.58
C PRO A 149 6.33 5.29 -3.82
N PHE A 150 6.77 5.25 -5.09
CA PHE A 150 8.15 5.59 -5.45
C PHE A 150 8.42 7.09 -5.24
N SER A 151 7.54 7.98 -5.72
CA SER A 151 7.68 9.42 -5.50
C SER A 151 7.60 9.77 -4.02
N ALA A 152 6.65 9.20 -3.28
CA ALA A 152 6.50 9.42 -1.84
C ALA A 152 7.76 9.05 -1.05
N ASN A 153 8.31 7.85 -1.29
CA ASN A 153 9.50 7.39 -0.58
C ASN A 153 10.78 8.03 -1.09
N GLY A 154 10.90 8.28 -2.39
CA GLY A 154 12.04 8.95 -3.00
C GLY A 154 12.24 10.36 -2.43
N GLU A 155 11.16 11.14 -2.31
CA GLU A 155 11.20 12.45 -1.67
C GLU A 155 11.52 12.35 -0.17
N ASN A 156 10.83 11.47 0.56
CA ASN A 156 11.04 11.28 2.00
C ASN A 156 12.48 10.89 2.35
N LEU A 157 13.13 10.10 1.49
CA LEU A 157 14.52 9.68 1.63
C LEU A 157 15.52 10.67 1.02
N LYS A 158 15.04 11.77 0.44
CA LYS A 158 15.86 12.76 -0.30
C LYS A 158 16.64 12.14 -1.46
N ALA A 159 16.13 11.08 -2.07
CA ALA A 159 16.72 10.40 -3.21
C ALA A 159 16.33 11.04 -4.54
N ILE A 160 15.25 11.83 -4.56
CA ILE A 160 14.81 12.65 -5.68
C ILE A 160 14.61 14.10 -5.22
N PRO A 161 14.71 15.09 -6.12
CA PRO A 161 14.42 16.47 -5.80
C PRO A 161 12.98 16.66 -5.33
N PHE A 162 12.77 17.58 -4.40
CA PHE A 162 11.43 18.02 -4.03
C PHE A 162 10.77 18.77 -5.20
N ASN A 163 9.53 18.42 -5.52
CA ASN A 163 8.69 19.18 -6.41
C ASN A 163 7.27 19.27 -5.83
N LYS A 164 6.79 20.49 -5.61
CA LYS A 164 5.46 20.73 -5.03
C LYS A 164 4.31 20.16 -5.87
N ASP A 165 4.51 20.03 -7.19
CA ASP A 165 3.49 19.56 -8.14
C ASP A 165 3.36 18.01 -8.11
N ASP A 166 4.28 17.30 -7.45
CA ASP A 166 4.26 15.84 -7.30
C ASP A 166 3.43 15.37 -6.11
N GLN A 167 2.87 16.29 -5.32
CA GLN A 167 2.14 15.98 -4.09
C GLN A 167 0.97 16.95 -3.84
N VAL A 168 -0.01 16.47 -3.08
CA VAL A 168 -1.07 17.29 -2.50
C VAL A 168 -0.92 17.25 -0.99
N ASP A 169 -0.76 18.42 -0.36
CA ASP A 169 -0.71 18.52 1.10
C ASP A 169 -2.13 18.51 1.66
N LEU A 170 -2.48 17.46 2.38
CA LEU A 170 -3.79 17.31 3.01
C LEU A 170 -3.88 18.11 4.33
N SER A 171 -2.80 18.76 4.77
CA SER A 171 -2.83 19.66 5.93
C SER A 171 -3.22 21.10 5.58
N ASP A 172 -3.03 21.51 4.32
CA ASP A 172 -3.46 22.83 3.86
C ASP A 172 -4.99 22.97 3.86
N GLN A 173 -5.47 24.02 4.50
CA GLN A 173 -6.90 24.34 4.64
C GLN A 173 -7.35 25.38 3.61
N ASN A 174 -6.81 25.32 2.38
CA ASN A 174 -7.26 26.24 1.33
C ASN A 174 -8.30 25.58 0.42
#